data_b4668ec9fe7c52978c6350b1d9cd083b
#
_entry.id   b4668ec9fe7c52978c6350b1d9cd083b
#
_cell.length_a   1.000
_cell.length_b   1.000
_cell.length_c   1.000
_cell.angle_alpha   90.00
_cell.angle_beta   90.00
_cell.angle_gamma   90.00
#
_symmetry.space_group_name_H-M   'P 1'
#
loop_
_entity.id
_entity.type
_entity.pdbx_description
1 polymer ?
#
loop_
_entity_poly.entity_id
_entity_poly.type
_entity_poly.pdbx_seq_one_letter_code
_entity_poly.pdbx_strand_id
1 'polypeptide(L)'
;MEKKILFILALSLNFVVFSQKKKDKVSDSNQNIIETINEVGTPTKETRTLKRKVAIARFSNETSYAKGLFYDKNNDPMGKQAVDILSTKLASSGKFILLERQDYQLIKDELKIADNDAFQEIGADYLIIGSITEFGRKNVGESKVFSRSKTQIVEAGISIRLIDVSTGQIIYSEESKGQAETSNKTTLGLGKRTDYDSSLSDKAISAAISQLVENIINNCLNRPWKSYFLSYDQDGIIISGGESQGLRIGDRFD
;
A
#
# COMPACT_ATOMS: atom_id res chain seq x y z
N MET A 1 12.54 65.25 -41.41
CA MET A 1 13.99 64.85 -41.50
C MET A 1 14.18 63.79 -40.46
N GLU A 2 14.44 62.77 -40.83
CA GLU A 2 15.29 61.64 -41.09
C GLU A 2 14.68 60.29 -40.73
N LYS A 3 14.74 59.45 -41.72
CA LYS A 3 14.36 58.02 -41.74
C LYS A 3 15.32 57.24 -40.90
N LYS A 4 14.82 56.26 -40.09
CA LYS A 4 15.61 55.14 -39.62
C LYS A 4 15.03 53.84 -40.10
N ILE A 5 15.86 53.18 -40.83
CA ILE A 5 15.67 51.95 -41.56
C ILE A 5 15.59 50.76 -40.62
N LEU A 6 14.54 49.93 -40.75
CA LEU A 6 14.35 48.68 -40.06
C LEU A 6 15.09 47.58 -40.82
N PHE A 7 16.11 46.99 -40.22
CA PHE A 7 16.85 45.84 -40.79
C PHE A 7 16.20 44.53 -40.30
N ILE A 8 15.47 43.87 -41.15
CA ILE A 8 14.94 42.53 -40.86
C ILE A 8 15.95 41.53 -41.43
N LEU A 9 16.65 40.82 -40.55
CA LEU A 9 17.54 39.73 -40.92
C LEU A 9 16.73 38.43 -40.94
N ALA A 10 16.39 37.97 -42.14
CA ALA A 10 15.78 36.65 -42.34
C ALA A 10 16.87 35.56 -42.29
N LEU A 11 16.84 34.73 -41.25
CA LEU A 11 17.72 33.56 -41.16
C LEU A 11 16.97 32.36 -41.75
N SER A 12 17.29 32.01 -42.98
CA SER A 12 16.80 30.80 -43.65
C SER A 12 17.57 29.58 -43.14
N LEU A 13 16.88 28.71 -42.38
CA LEU A 13 17.42 27.41 -41.99
C LEU A 13 17.17 26.39 -43.07
N ASN A 14 18.21 26.01 -43.82
CA ASN A 14 18.17 24.90 -44.79
C ASN A 14 18.13 23.56 -44.02
N PHE A 15 17.00 22.86 -44.12
CA PHE A 15 16.88 21.47 -43.66
C PHE A 15 17.34 20.54 -44.80
N VAL A 16 18.55 20.02 -44.69
CA VAL A 16 19.05 18.98 -45.62
C VAL A 16 18.49 17.64 -45.15
N VAL A 17 17.54 17.13 -45.92
CA VAL A 17 17.04 15.76 -45.76
C VAL A 17 18.06 14.82 -46.40
N PHE A 18 18.80 14.08 -45.59
CA PHE A 18 19.68 13.01 -46.06
C PHE A 18 18.87 11.71 -46.14
N SER A 19 18.35 11.43 -47.34
CA SER A 19 17.75 10.15 -47.66
C SER A 19 18.86 9.16 -48.08
N GLN A 20 19.25 8.28 -47.16
CA GLN A 20 20.05 7.11 -47.53
C GLN A 20 19.16 5.89 -47.70
N LYS A 21 19.03 5.54 -48.98
CA LYS A 21 18.48 4.29 -49.48
C LYS A 21 19.45 3.15 -49.14
N LYS A 22 19.10 2.29 -48.16
CA LYS A 22 19.78 1.02 -47.96
C LYS A 22 18.79 -0.08 -48.30
N LYS A 23 18.91 -0.60 -49.49
CA LYS A 23 18.31 -1.86 -49.93
C LYS A 23 19.21 -3.01 -49.48
N ASP A 24 18.56 -4.15 -49.24
CA ASP A 24 19.09 -5.49 -49.11
C ASP A 24 19.70 -5.90 -47.75
N LYS A 25 18.84 -6.41 -46.90
CA LYS A 25 18.96 -7.64 -46.12
C LYS A 25 17.69 -7.85 -45.29
N VAL A 26 16.61 -8.20 -45.94
CA VAL A 26 15.39 -8.67 -45.24
C VAL A 26 15.08 -10.04 -45.85
N SER A 27 15.79 -11.06 -45.38
CA SER A 27 15.44 -12.45 -45.70
C SER A 27 15.81 -13.45 -44.61
N ASP A 28 16.74 -13.13 -43.66
CA ASP A 28 17.15 -14.14 -42.65
C ASP A 28 16.72 -13.83 -41.20
N SER A 29 16.11 -12.66 -40.95
CA SER A 29 15.70 -12.32 -39.59
C SER A 29 14.28 -12.81 -39.22
N ASN A 30 13.44 -13.16 -40.17
CA ASN A 30 12.06 -13.57 -39.91
C ASN A 30 11.92 -15.05 -39.48
N GLN A 31 12.86 -15.91 -39.83
CA GLN A 31 12.81 -17.30 -39.37
C GLN A 31 13.27 -17.44 -37.92
N ASN A 32 14.29 -16.70 -37.49
CA ASN A 32 14.74 -16.71 -36.11
C ASN A 32 13.72 -16.05 -35.13
N ILE A 33 12.91 -15.10 -35.60
CA ILE A 33 11.85 -14.47 -34.79
C ILE A 33 10.69 -15.44 -34.58
N ILE A 34 10.37 -16.26 -35.59
CA ILE A 34 9.27 -17.24 -35.47
C ILE A 34 9.66 -18.40 -34.56
N GLU A 35 10.93 -18.84 -34.56
CA GLU A 35 11.40 -19.86 -33.61
C GLU A 35 11.47 -19.32 -32.18
N THR A 36 11.88 -18.07 -31.98
CA THR A 36 11.91 -17.44 -30.64
C THR A 36 10.52 -17.18 -30.08
N ILE A 37 9.51 -16.95 -30.94
CA ILE A 37 8.11 -16.77 -30.49
C ILE A 37 7.48 -18.12 -30.13
N ASN A 38 7.92 -19.21 -30.73
CA ASN A 38 7.41 -20.55 -30.41
C ASN A 38 7.99 -21.11 -29.09
N GLU A 39 9.14 -20.60 -28.62
CA GLU A 39 9.70 -20.99 -27.29
C GLU A 39 9.16 -20.15 -26.13
N VAL A 40 8.48 -19.01 -26.39
CA VAL A 40 7.87 -18.15 -25.35
C VAL A 40 6.41 -18.56 -25.05
N GLY A 41 5.98 -19.72 -25.44
CA GLY A 41 4.59 -20.16 -25.37
C GLY A 41 4.27 -21.31 -24.41
N THR A 42 5.11 -21.63 -23.41
CA THR A 42 4.56 -22.31 -22.24
C THR A 42 3.93 -21.25 -21.33
N PRO A 43 2.58 -21.27 -21.12
CA PRO A 43 2.01 -20.42 -20.10
C PRO A 43 2.73 -20.81 -18.80
N THR A 44 3.55 -19.90 -18.29
CA THR A 44 4.03 -20.01 -16.91
C THR A 44 2.75 -20.18 -16.11
N LYS A 45 2.55 -21.38 -15.55
CA LYS A 45 1.42 -21.72 -14.70
C LYS A 45 1.49 -20.69 -13.57
N GLU A 46 0.75 -19.58 -13.72
CA GLU A 46 0.63 -18.61 -12.63
C GLU A 46 0.25 -19.43 -11.41
N THR A 47 1.17 -19.51 -10.48
CA THR A 47 0.94 -20.26 -9.24
C THR A 47 -0.17 -19.51 -8.53
N ARG A 48 -1.39 -19.98 -8.73
CA ARG A 48 -2.59 -19.43 -8.10
C ARG A 48 -2.42 -19.50 -6.60
N THR A 49 -2.40 -18.35 -5.97
CA THR A 49 -2.29 -18.24 -4.53
C THR A 49 -3.69 -18.07 -3.94
N LEU A 50 -4.07 -18.98 -3.05
CA LEU A 50 -5.35 -18.88 -2.35
C LEU A 50 -5.30 -17.72 -1.34
N LYS A 51 -6.36 -16.92 -1.31
CA LYS A 51 -6.47 -15.78 -0.38
C LYS A 51 -6.55 -16.26 1.07
N ARG A 52 -5.89 -15.52 1.96
CA ARG A 52 -5.98 -15.72 3.41
C ARG A 52 -7.00 -14.75 3.99
N LYS A 53 -7.70 -15.19 5.01
CA LYS A 53 -8.57 -14.34 5.83
C LYS A 53 -7.72 -13.65 6.88
N VAL A 54 -7.64 -12.34 6.82
CA VAL A 54 -6.80 -11.52 7.71
C VAL A 54 -7.66 -10.49 8.41
N ALA A 55 -7.41 -10.27 9.69
CA ALA A 55 -8.02 -9.18 10.46
C ALA A 55 -6.94 -8.31 11.09
N ILE A 56 -7.20 -7.01 11.20
CA ILE A 56 -6.39 -6.10 12.00
C ILE A 56 -7.11 -5.95 13.33
N ALA A 57 -6.43 -6.33 14.42
CA ALA A 57 -7.03 -6.32 15.76
C ALA A 57 -6.80 -4.98 16.46
N ARG A 58 -5.62 -4.80 16.99
CA ARG A 58 -5.25 -3.59 17.73
C ARG A 58 -4.13 -2.86 17.01
N PHE A 59 -4.27 -1.56 16.93
CA PHE A 59 -3.19 -0.65 16.56
C PHE A 59 -3.19 0.50 17.55
N SER A 60 -2.08 0.75 18.23
CA SER A 60 -2.02 1.73 19.30
C SER A 60 -0.84 2.69 19.13
N ASN A 61 -1.04 3.93 19.56
CA ASN A 61 0.06 4.89 19.69
C ASN A 61 0.75 4.70 21.05
N GLU A 62 1.95 4.12 21.05
CA GLU A 62 2.76 3.92 22.24
C GLU A 62 3.70 5.10 22.53
N THR A 63 3.77 6.10 21.63
CA THR A 63 4.62 7.26 21.81
C THR A 63 4.04 8.25 22.83
N SER A 64 4.90 9.14 23.35
CA SER A 64 4.44 10.26 24.17
C SER A 64 3.79 11.38 23.36
N TYR A 65 3.93 11.37 22.03
CA TYR A 65 3.35 12.39 21.16
C TYR A 65 1.82 12.32 21.17
N ALA A 66 1.20 13.48 21.28
CA ALA A 66 -0.25 13.64 21.39
C ALA A 66 -0.90 12.96 22.62
N LYS A 67 -0.12 12.42 23.58
CA LYS A 67 -0.64 11.99 24.88
C LYS A 67 -0.84 13.22 25.74
N GLY A 68 -2.06 13.71 25.80
CA GLY A 68 -2.47 14.87 26.60
C GLY A 68 -3.90 14.71 27.11
N LEU A 69 -4.50 15.80 27.59
CA LEU A 69 -5.82 15.84 28.22
C LEU A 69 -6.97 15.20 27.41
N PHE A 70 -6.78 14.95 26.11
CA PHE A 70 -7.80 14.45 25.19
C PHE A 70 -7.50 13.04 24.66
N TYR A 71 -6.48 12.37 25.19
CA TYR A 71 -6.02 11.07 24.72
C TYR A 71 -6.24 10.03 25.82
N ASP A 72 -7.17 9.11 25.60
CA ASP A 72 -7.35 7.92 26.43
C ASP A 72 -7.23 6.65 25.58
N LYS A 73 -7.28 5.47 26.23
CA LYS A 73 -7.20 4.17 25.52
C LYS A 73 -8.33 3.94 24.52
N ASN A 74 -9.42 4.68 24.62
CA ASN A 74 -10.60 4.56 23.76
C ASN A 74 -10.58 5.57 22.61
N ASN A 75 -9.73 6.61 22.70
CA ASN A 75 -9.63 7.66 21.70
C ASN A 75 -8.18 7.82 21.23
N ASP A 76 -7.74 6.94 20.35
CA ASP A 76 -6.42 6.95 19.71
C ASP A 76 -6.55 7.26 18.20
N PRO A 77 -6.63 8.53 17.79
CA PRO A 77 -6.81 8.88 16.40
C PRO A 77 -5.64 8.47 15.51
N MET A 78 -4.40 8.46 16.03
CA MET A 78 -3.24 8.02 15.26
C MET A 78 -3.25 6.50 15.06
N GLY A 79 -3.64 5.74 16.08
CA GLY A 79 -3.81 4.29 15.96
C GLY A 79 -4.91 3.94 14.95
N LYS A 80 -6.07 4.60 15.02
CA LYS A 80 -7.16 4.42 14.05
C LYS A 80 -6.71 4.73 12.63
N GLN A 81 -6.05 5.86 12.42
CA GLN A 81 -5.51 6.25 11.12
C GLN A 81 -4.51 5.23 10.57
N ALA A 82 -3.64 4.68 11.41
CA ALA A 82 -2.71 3.65 10.98
C ALA A 82 -3.44 2.37 10.52
N VAL A 83 -4.55 1.99 11.20
CA VAL A 83 -5.42 0.89 10.75
C VAL A 83 -6.03 1.18 9.39
N ASP A 84 -6.59 2.37 9.19
CA ASP A 84 -7.23 2.73 7.92
C ASP A 84 -6.24 2.69 6.75
N ILE A 85 -5.01 3.20 6.97
CA ILE A 85 -3.94 3.14 5.97
C ILE A 85 -3.54 1.69 5.68
N LEU A 86 -3.34 0.88 6.71
CA LEU A 86 -2.95 -0.53 6.55
C LEU A 86 -4.05 -1.33 5.86
N SER A 87 -5.31 -1.16 6.29
CA SER A 87 -6.49 -1.80 5.69
C SER A 87 -6.60 -1.47 4.21
N THR A 88 -6.48 -0.20 3.84
CA THR A 88 -6.54 0.25 2.45
C THR A 88 -5.45 -0.42 1.59
N LYS A 89 -4.21 -0.48 2.09
CA LYS A 89 -3.09 -1.09 1.35
C LYS A 89 -3.23 -2.60 1.21
N LEU A 90 -3.65 -3.30 2.27
CA LEU A 90 -3.87 -4.74 2.24
C LEU A 90 -5.05 -5.10 1.32
N ALA A 91 -6.16 -4.38 1.42
CA ALA A 91 -7.33 -4.57 0.54
C ALA A 91 -6.97 -4.34 -0.93
N SER A 92 -6.26 -3.25 -1.23
CA SER A 92 -5.82 -2.91 -2.59
C SER A 92 -4.87 -3.95 -3.20
N SER A 93 -4.16 -4.74 -2.38
CA SER A 93 -3.30 -5.82 -2.87
C SER A 93 -4.09 -6.95 -3.54
N GLY A 94 -5.38 -7.11 -3.23
CA GLY A 94 -6.24 -8.20 -3.70
C GLY A 94 -5.82 -9.60 -3.23
N LYS A 95 -4.82 -9.71 -2.35
CA LYS A 95 -4.23 -10.98 -1.88
C LYS A 95 -4.94 -11.58 -0.66
N PHE A 96 -5.80 -10.79 -0.01
CA PHE A 96 -6.48 -11.15 1.23
C PHE A 96 -7.99 -11.02 1.13
N ILE A 97 -8.69 -11.74 1.99
CA ILE A 97 -10.03 -11.40 2.47
C ILE A 97 -9.81 -10.67 3.78
N LEU A 98 -9.93 -9.36 3.76
CA LEU A 98 -9.76 -8.54 4.95
C LEU A 98 -11.07 -8.49 5.72
N LEU A 99 -11.01 -8.85 7.01
CA LEU A 99 -12.18 -8.90 7.91
C LEU A 99 -12.16 -7.68 8.81
N GLU A 100 -13.30 -6.97 8.84
CA GLU A 100 -13.51 -5.84 9.74
C GLU A 100 -13.68 -6.33 11.19
N ARG A 101 -12.97 -5.70 12.12
CA ARG A 101 -13.04 -6.00 13.57
C ARG A 101 -13.25 -4.77 14.44
N GLN A 102 -12.86 -3.58 13.97
CA GLN A 102 -12.98 -2.36 14.78
C GLN A 102 -14.41 -1.84 14.81
N ASP A 103 -15.05 -1.78 13.64
CA ASP A 103 -16.41 -1.29 13.45
C ASP A 103 -17.44 -2.44 13.40
N TYR A 104 -17.07 -3.60 13.94
CA TYR A 104 -17.91 -4.79 13.93
C TYR A 104 -19.29 -4.56 14.57
N GLN A 105 -19.38 -3.73 15.61
CA GLN A 105 -20.65 -3.41 16.26
C GLN A 105 -21.58 -2.63 15.31
N LEU A 106 -21.05 -1.71 14.50
CA LEU A 106 -21.84 -0.99 13.50
C LEU A 106 -22.44 -1.94 12.46
N ILE A 107 -21.64 -2.94 12.04
CA ILE A 107 -22.13 -3.98 11.09
C ILE A 107 -23.27 -4.77 11.72
N LYS A 108 -23.16 -5.16 12.99
CA LYS A 108 -24.23 -5.85 13.71
C LYS A 108 -25.51 -5.03 13.82
N ASP A 109 -25.39 -3.75 14.06
CA ASP A 109 -26.55 -2.88 14.21
C ASP A 109 -27.26 -2.69 12.86
N GLU A 110 -26.53 -2.57 11.75
CA GLU A 110 -27.10 -2.56 10.39
C GLU A 110 -27.81 -3.88 10.04
N LEU A 111 -27.24 -5.01 10.44
CA LEU A 111 -27.85 -6.33 10.20
C LEU A 111 -29.17 -6.49 10.95
N LYS A 112 -29.27 -5.97 12.17
CA LYS A 112 -30.53 -5.94 12.93
C LYS A 112 -31.61 -5.09 12.24
N ILE A 113 -31.19 -3.94 11.67
CA ILE A 113 -32.11 -3.07 10.91
C ILE A 113 -32.62 -3.77 9.65
N ALA A 114 -31.75 -4.59 9.00
CA ALA A 114 -32.09 -5.33 7.81
C ALA A 114 -32.88 -6.63 8.09
N ASP A 115 -33.20 -6.92 9.37
CA ASP A 115 -33.85 -8.19 9.81
C ASP A 115 -33.14 -9.44 9.25
N ASN A 116 -31.81 -9.39 9.21
CA ASN A 116 -30.98 -10.42 8.61
C ASN A 116 -30.20 -11.21 9.68
N ASP A 117 -30.76 -12.33 10.12
CA ASP A 117 -30.12 -13.23 11.08
C ASP A 117 -29.07 -14.18 10.43
N ALA A 118 -28.90 -14.11 9.10
CA ALA A 118 -28.01 -15.02 8.37
C ALA A 118 -26.53 -14.66 8.47
N PHE A 119 -26.17 -13.61 9.22
CA PHE A 119 -24.78 -13.22 9.35
C PHE A 119 -23.98 -14.21 10.23
N GLN A 120 -23.01 -14.85 9.62
CA GLN A 120 -22.07 -15.71 10.33
C GLN A 120 -20.73 -15.00 10.50
N GLU A 121 -20.25 -14.99 11.74
CA GLU A 121 -18.89 -14.52 12.02
C GLU A 121 -17.85 -15.43 11.38
N ILE A 122 -17.07 -14.89 10.46
CA ILE A 122 -15.98 -15.62 9.83
C ILE A 122 -14.70 -15.40 10.63
N GLY A 123 -14.04 -16.49 11.06
CA GLY A 123 -12.74 -16.44 11.71
C GLY A 123 -11.62 -16.01 10.75
N ALA A 124 -10.69 -15.22 11.23
CA ALA A 124 -9.46 -14.90 10.51
C ALA A 124 -8.47 -16.06 10.60
N ASP A 125 -7.67 -16.27 9.55
CA ASP A 125 -6.52 -17.17 9.58
C ASP A 125 -5.34 -16.51 10.30
N TYR A 126 -5.18 -15.21 10.07
CA TYR A 126 -4.12 -14.39 10.68
C TYR A 126 -4.66 -13.10 11.28
N LEU A 127 -4.03 -12.71 12.38
CA LEU A 127 -4.34 -11.47 13.08
C LEU A 127 -3.11 -10.54 13.02
N ILE A 128 -3.32 -9.30 12.61
CA ILE A 128 -2.29 -8.26 12.63
C ILE A 128 -2.51 -7.39 13.86
N ILE A 129 -1.45 -7.22 14.65
CA ILE A 129 -1.39 -6.28 15.76
C ILE A 129 -0.25 -5.32 15.48
N GLY A 130 -0.50 -4.02 15.62
CA GLY A 130 0.50 -3.00 15.38
C GLY A 130 0.56 -1.94 16.46
N SER A 131 1.64 -1.16 16.41
CA SER A 131 1.81 0.03 17.24
C SER A 131 2.67 1.07 16.53
N ILE A 132 2.39 2.34 16.83
CA ILE A 132 3.27 3.45 16.51
C ILE A 132 4.28 3.54 17.66
N THR A 133 5.53 3.21 17.41
CA THR A 133 6.62 3.12 18.41
C THR A 133 7.40 4.42 18.54
N GLU A 134 7.54 5.13 17.42
CA GLU A 134 8.21 6.42 17.36
C GLU A 134 7.34 7.42 16.59
N PHE A 135 7.31 8.65 17.06
CA PHE A 135 6.71 9.75 16.31
C PHE A 135 7.39 11.06 16.70
N GLY A 136 7.91 11.77 15.70
CA GLY A 136 8.60 13.02 15.90
C GLY A 136 8.32 14.04 14.79
N ARG A 137 8.29 15.32 15.15
CA ARG A 137 8.16 16.42 14.21
C ARG A 137 9.25 17.45 14.50
N LYS A 138 10.01 17.82 13.49
CA LYS A 138 11.03 18.86 13.57
C LYS A 138 10.88 19.88 12.46
N ASN A 139 11.27 21.13 12.77
CA ASN A 139 11.33 22.21 11.81
C ASN A 139 12.79 22.62 11.64
N VAL A 140 13.28 22.60 10.42
CA VAL A 140 14.62 23.03 10.04
C VAL A 140 14.50 24.32 9.23
N GLY A 141 15.18 25.37 9.65
CA GLY A 141 15.16 26.67 8.98
C GLY A 141 16.56 27.09 8.52
N GLU A 142 16.68 27.53 7.27
CA GLU A 142 17.86 28.20 6.76
C GLU A 142 17.52 29.64 6.42
N SER A 143 18.38 30.58 6.86
CA SER A 143 18.27 31.99 6.52
C SER A 143 19.52 32.43 5.75
N LYS A 144 19.32 32.96 4.55
CA LYS A 144 20.32 33.63 3.72
C LYS A 144 19.91 35.08 3.55
N VAL A 145 20.85 35.95 3.13
CA VAL A 145 20.66 37.43 3.06
C VAL A 145 19.35 37.83 2.35
N PHE A 146 18.94 37.08 1.30
CA PHE A 146 17.74 37.41 0.51
C PHE A 146 16.71 36.29 0.44
N SER A 147 16.93 35.17 1.16
CA SER A 147 15.98 34.03 1.14
C SER A 147 15.93 33.33 2.49
N ARG A 148 14.73 32.86 2.84
CA ARG A 148 14.50 32.00 4.00
C ARG A 148 13.81 30.72 3.50
N SER A 149 14.30 29.58 3.97
CA SER A 149 13.60 28.30 3.79
C SER A 149 13.23 27.73 5.15
N LYS A 150 12.09 27.08 5.21
CA LYS A 150 11.63 26.34 6.38
C LYS A 150 11.16 24.97 5.91
N THR A 151 11.80 23.94 6.40
CA THR A 151 11.44 22.54 6.14
C THR A 151 10.81 21.94 7.38
N GLN A 152 9.63 21.38 7.24
CA GLN A 152 8.99 20.54 8.27
C GLN A 152 9.25 19.10 7.93
N ILE A 153 9.71 18.32 8.91
CA ILE A 153 9.99 16.89 8.77
C ILE A 153 9.19 16.17 9.85
N VAL A 154 8.50 15.11 9.45
CA VAL A 154 7.80 14.18 10.35
C VAL A 154 8.38 12.80 10.14
N GLU A 155 8.69 12.12 11.24
CA GLU A 155 9.19 10.75 11.28
C GLU A 155 8.21 9.90 12.10
N ALA A 156 7.92 8.69 11.62
CA ALA A 156 7.07 7.72 12.29
C ALA A 156 7.72 6.33 12.26
N GLY A 157 7.76 5.65 13.41
CA GLY A 157 8.14 4.24 13.54
C GLY A 157 6.89 3.40 13.75
N ILE A 158 6.78 2.29 13.04
CA ILE A 158 5.65 1.35 13.10
C ILE A 158 6.18 -0.04 13.35
N SER A 159 5.68 -0.69 14.40
CA SER A 159 5.93 -2.10 14.68
C SER A 159 4.67 -2.91 14.45
N ILE A 160 4.81 -4.09 13.82
CA ILE A 160 3.73 -5.04 13.62
C ILE A 160 4.10 -6.43 14.09
N ARG A 161 3.08 -7.22 14.43
CA ARG A 161 3.15 -8.65 14.69
C ARG A 161 2.05 -9.35 13.93
N LEU A 162 2.40 -10.45 13.26
CA LEU A 162 1.48 -11.35 12.59
C LEU A 162 1.30 -12.60 13.45
N ILE A 163 0.08 -12.92 13.80
CA ILE A 163 -0.28 -14.02 14.69
C ILE A 163 -1.09 -15.04 13.89
N ASP A 164 -0.70 -16.31 13.93
CA ASP A 164 -1.52 -17.44 13.49
C ASP A 164 -2.63 -17.66 14.52
N VAL A 165 -3.88 -17.46 14.12
CA VAL A 165 -5.04 -17.53 15.04
C VAL A 165 -5.25 -18.95 15.57
N SER A 166 -4.90 -19.97 14.77
CA SER A 166 -5.10 -21.38 15.15
C SER A 166 -4.20 -21.83 16.30
N THR A 167 -3.02 -21.22 16.42
CA THR A 167 -2.01 -21.59 17.41
C THR A 167 -1.71 -20.50 18.44
N GLY A 168 -2.11 -19.25 18.16
CA GLY A 168 -1.74 -18.09 18.96
C GLY A 168 -0.26 -17.68 18.81
N GLN A 169 0.50 -18.30 17.91
CA GLN A 169 1.92 -18.02 17.72
C GLN A 169 2.14 -16.74 16.94
N ILE A 170 3.09 -15.93 17.38
CA ILE A 170 3.64 -14.83 16.59
C ILE A 170 4.54 -15.46 15.51
N ILE A 171 4.11 -15.39 14.27
CA ILE A 171 4.79 -16.02 13.14
C ILE A 171 5.69 -15.04 12.38
N TYR A 172 5.51 -13.75 12.63
CA TYR A 172 6.32 -12.68 12.05
C TYR A 172 6.21 -11.42 12.90
N SER A 173 7.29 -10.65 12.99
CA SER A 173 7.33 -9.33 13.61
C SER A 173 8.35 -8.46 12.90
N GLU A 174 8.00 -7.22 12.63
CA GLU A 174 8.88 -6.26 11.97
C GLU A 174 8.58 -4.84 12.44
N GLU A 175 9.62 -3.99 12.39
CA GLU A 175 9.52 -2.55 12.60
C GLU A 175 10.05 -1.82 11.38
N SER A 176 9.38 -0.74 10.99
CA SER A 176 9.81 0.13 9.90
C SER A 176 9.71 1.59 10.31
N LYS A 177 10.46 2.45 9.59
CA LYS A 177 10.42 3.90 9.78
C LYS A 177 10.03 4.58 8.48
N GLY A 178 9.13 5.57 8.61
CA GLY A 178 8.69 6.42 7.52
C GLY A 178 8.99 7.87 7.82
N GLN A 179 9.32 8.62 6.79
CA GLN A 179 9.56 10.05 6.87
C GLN A 179 8.76 10.78 5.80
N ALA A 180 8.25 11.95 6.16
CA ALA A 180 7.65 12.88 5.22
C ALA A 180 8.17 14.29 5.49
N GLU A 181 8.37 15.05 4.42
CA GLU A 181 8.84 16.42 4.54
C GLU A 181 8.10 17.36 3.59
N THR A 182 8.03 18.63 3.99
CA THR A 182 7.61 19.74 3.13
C THR A 182 8.53 20.92 3.33
N SER A 183 8.94 21.55 2.25
CA SER A 183 9.84 22.70 2.26
C SER A 183 9.18 23.88 1.56
N ASN A 184 9.21 25.03 2.23
CA ASN A 184 8.75 26.29 1.67
C ASN A 184 9.89 27.30 1.66
N LYS A 185 10.09 27.96 0.51
CA LYS A 185 11.10 28.97 0.29
C LYS A 185 10.45 30.34 0.08
N THR A 186 10.91 31.34 0.80
CA THR A 186 10.55 32.74 0.61
C THR A 186 11.77 33.51 0.10
N THR A 187 11.59 34.30 -0.96
CA THR A 187 12.64 35.17 -1.54
C THR A 187 12.14 36.59 -1.50
N LEU A 188 12.94 37.50 -0.97
CA LEU A 188 12.63 38.94 -0.81
C LEU A 188 11.29 39.20 -0.07
N GLY A 189 10.95 38.35 0.90
CA GLY A 189 9.68 38.45 1.65
C GLY A 189 8.44 38.00 0.89
N LEU A 190 8.55 37.59 -0.36
CA LEU A 190 7.48 37.04 -1.17
C LEU A 190 7.59 35.52 -1.21
N GLY A 191 6.50 34.82 -0.93
CA GLY A 191 6.39 33.36 -0.94
C GLY A 191 5.31 32.85 0.00
N LYS A 192 5.00 31.57 -0.10
CA LYS A 192 3.97 30.92 0.72
C LYS A 192 4.46 30.83 2.17
N ARG A 193 3.69 31.35 3.14
CA ARG A 193 3.97 31.10 4.56
C ARG A 193 3.79 29.62 4.84
N THR A 194 4.71 29.06 5.61
CA THR A 194 4.64 27.67 6.05
C THR A 194 3.71 27.61 7.25
N ASP A 195 2.45 27.31 7.02
CA ASP A 195 1.55 26.90 8.07
C ASP A 195 1.80 25.43 8.45
N TYR A 196 1.27 25.03 9.58
CA TYR A 196 1.34 23.65 10.04
C TYR A 196 0.70 22.73 9.01
N ASP A 197 1.48 21.78 8.44
CA ASP A 197 0.97 20.78 7.52
C ASP A 197 0.62 19.50 8.29
N SER A 198 -0.66 19.31 8.57
CA SER A 198 -1.17 18.13 9.28
C SER A 198 -1.01 16.86 8.44
N SER A 199 -1.02 16.97 7.11
CA SER A 199 -0.92 15.81 6.21
C SER A 199 0.44 15.10 6.26
N LEU A 200 1.48 15.74 6.82
CA LEU A 200 2.79 15.11 6.97
C LEU A 200 2.79 13.92 7.92
N SER A 201 1.93 13.95 8.96
CA SER A 201 1.78 12.82 9.88
C SER A 201 1.29 11.58 9.14
N ASP A 202 0.25 11.75 8.33
CA ASP A 202 -0.36 10.70 7.51
C ASP A 202 0.63 10.12 6.50
N LYS A 203 1.40 11.01 5.87
CA LYS A 203 2.43 10.61 4.91
C LYS A 203 3.56 9.82 5.56
N ALA A 204 4.03 10.23 6.73
CA ALA A 204 5.09 9.52 7.45
C ALA A 204 4.61 8.12 7.91
N ILE A 205 3.41 8.02 8.51
CA ILE A 205 2.79 6.76 8.91
C ILE A 205 2.57 5.87 7.67
N SER A 206 2.04 6.44 6.58
CA SER A 206 1.82 5.70 5.33
C SER A 206 3.10 5.19 4.70
N ALA A 207 4.21 5.96 4.78
CA ALA A 207 5.51 5.54 4.29
C ALA A 207 6.06 4.35 5.08
N ALA A 208 5.97 4.39 6.42
CA ALA A 208 6.36 3.28 7.28
C ALA A 208 5.52 2.02 6.98
N ILE A 209 4.18 2.15 6.95
CA ILE A 209 3.29 1.01 6.66
C ILE A 209 3.56 0.42 5.27
N SER A 210 3.88 1.25 4.27
CA SER A 210 4.16 0.75 2.90
C SER A 210 5.32 -0.23 2.85
N GLN A 211 6.35 -0.03 3.67
CA GLN A 211 7.50 -0.93 3.75
C GLN A 211 7.13 -2.29 4.36
N LEU A 212 6.16 -2.31 5.27
CA LEU A 212 5.71 -3.53 5.95
C LEU A 212 4.76 -4.38 5.11
N VAL A 213 3.97 -3.77 4.23
CA VAL A 213 2.87 -4.45 3.52
C VAL A 213 3.36 -5.61 2.67
N GLU A 214 4.45 -5.44 1.93
CA GLU A 214 5.00 -6.51 1.08
C GLU A 214 5.45 -7.71 1.92
N ASN A 215 6.11 -7.45 3.03
CA ASN A 215 6.59 -8.48 3.95
C ASN A 215 5.43 -9.20 4.64
N ILE A 216 4.35 -8.48 5.01
CA ILE A 216 3.12 -9.10 5.53
C ILE A 216 2.53 -10.05 4.48
N ILE A 217 2.41 -9.59 3.22
CA ILE A 217 1.88 -10.42 2.12
C ILE A 217 2.71 -11.69 1.97
N ASN A 218 4.02 -11.56 1.87
CA ASN A 218 4.92 -12.69 1.67
C ASN A 218 4.86 -13.68 2.84
N ASN A 219 4.87 -13.20 4.08
CA ASN A 219 4.78 -14.05 5.27
C ASN A 219 3.45 -14.77 5.42
N CYS A 220 2.35 -14.19 4.93
CA CYS A 220 1.04 -14.85 4.89
C CYS A 220 0.95 -15.89 3.77
N LEU A 221 1.41 -15.55 2.56
CA LEU A 221 1.18 -16.35 1.36
C LEU A 221 2.17 -17.51 1.21
N ASN A 222 3.39 -17.37 1.72
CA ASN A 222 4.42 -18.44 1.69
C ASN A 222 4.11 -19.62 2.62
N ARG A 223 3.12 -19.48 3.50
CA ARG A 223 2.65 -20.57 4.36
C ARG A 223 1.64 -21.43 3.63
N PRO A 224 1.58 -22.75 3.92
CA PRO A 224 0.53 -23.61 3.39
C PRO A 224 -0.87 -23.03 3.67
N TRP A 225 -1.74 -23.09 2.69
CA TRP A 225 -3.14 -22.75 2.92
C TRP A 225 -3.77 -23.83 3.79
N LYS A 226 -4.55 -23.42 4.78
CA LYS A 226 -5.23 -24.32 5.72
C LYS A 226 -6.74 -24.05 5.69
N SER A 227 -7.50 -25.08 5.91
CA SER A 227 -8.93 -25.00 6.17
C SER A 227 -9.32 -25.90 7.34
N TYR A 228 -10.54 -25.76 7.80
CA TYR A 228 -11.09 -26.52 8.90
C TYR A 228 -12.31 -27.28 8.43
N PHE A 229 -12.50 -28.49 8.91
CA PHE A 229 -13.74 -29.24 8.74
C PHE A 229 -14.84 -28.59 9.59
N LEU A 230 -15.94 -28.20 8.95
CA LEU A 230 -17.09 -27.61 9.63
C LEU A 230 -18.14 -28.65 9.93
N SER A 231 -18.44 -29.55 8.99
CA SER A 231 -19.37 -30.63 9.15
C SER A 231 -19.05 -31.78 8.20
N TYR A 232 -19.64 -32.92 8.48
CA TYR A 232 -19.60 -34.11 7.65
C TYR A 232 -21.02 -34.69 7.59
N ASP A 233 -21.50 -34.98 6.39
CA ASP A 233 -22.75 -35.64 6.14
C ASP A 233 -22.61 -36.68 5.03
N GLN A 234 -23.78 -37.27 4.57
CA GLN A 234 -23.79 -38.29 3.51
C GLN A 234 -23.36 -37.74 2.15
N ASP A 235 -23.48 -36.42 1.95
CA ASP A 235 -23.14 -35.74 0.69
C ASP A 235 -21.66 -35.32 0.65
N GLY A 236 -20.95 -35.33 1.81
CA GLY A 236 -19.52 -35.03 1.85
C GLY A 236 -19.05 -34.25 3.06
N ILE A 237 -17.92 -33.60 2.89
CA ILE A 237 -17.25 -32.81 3.92
C ILE A 237 -17.38 -31.34 3.58
N ILE A 238 -17.88 -30.53 4.52
CA ILE A 238 -17.93 -29.08 4.41
C ILE A 238 -16.69 -28.49 5.09
N ILE A 239 -15.98 -27.64 4.36
CA ILE A 239 -14.77 -26.97 4.85
C ILE A 239 -14.96 -25.47 4.97
N SER A 240 -14.16 -24.83 5.82
CA SER A 240 -14.13 -23.37 6.02
C SER A 240 -13.36 -22.65 4.90
N GLY A 241 -13.86 -22.76 3.67
CA GLY A 241 -13.24 -22.12 2.51
C GLY A 241 -14.11 -22.26 1.30
N GLY A 242 -13.87 -21.45 0.27
CA GLY A 242 -14.69 -21.50 -0.93
C GLY A 242 -14.13 -20.64 -2.06
N GLU A 243 -14.98 -20.36 -3.03
CA GLU A 243 -14.66 -19.61 -4.24
C GLU A 243 -14.10 -18.22 -3.94
N SER A 244 -14.57 -17.54 -2.87
CA SER A 244 -14.08 -16.23 -2.42
C SER A 244 -12.57 -16.23 -2.09
N GLN A 245 -12.05 -17.37 -1.61
CA GLN A 245 -10.62 -17.58 -1.39
C GLN A 245 -9.87 -18.02 -2.65
N GLY A 246 -10.57 -18.28 -3.73
CA GLY A 246 -10.02 -18.75 -5.00
C GLY A 246 -10.00 -20.26 -5.16
N LEU A 247 -10.74 -21.03 -4.32
CA LEU A 247 -10.92 -22.47 -4.50
C LEU A 247 -11.74 -22.75 -5.77
N ARG A 248 -11.41 -23.85 -6.43
CA ARG A 248 -12.10 -24.33 -7.65
C ARG A 248 -12.39 -25.80 -7.56
N ILE A 249 -13.41 -26.22 -8.27
CA ILE A 249 -13.72 -27.64 -8.44
C ILE A 249 -12.50 -28.34 -9.05
N GLY A 250 -12.08 -29.45 -8.44
CA GLY A 250 -10.89 -30.21 -8.85
C GLY A 250 -9.61 -29.87 -8.08
N ASP A 251 -9.60 -28.85 -7.20
CA ASP A 251 -8.48 -28.61 -6.29
C ASP A 251 -8.32 -29.82 -5.35
N ARG A 252 -7.08 -30.17 -5.05
CA ARG A 252 -6.71 -31.27 -4.13
C ARG A 252 -5.97 -30.72 -2.94
N PHE A 253 -6.29 -31.26 -1.78
CA PHE A 253 -5.71 -30.88 -0.48
C PHE A 253 -5.15 -32.13 0.20
N ASP A 254 -4.04 -31.96 0.92
CA ASP A 254 -3.39 -32.97 1.75
C ASP A 254 -3.77 -32.77 3.22
#